data_7964d9275244430a020e4ba79542e51d
#
_entry.id   7964d9275244430a020e4ba79542e51d
#
_cell.length_a   1.000
_cell.length_b   1.000
_cell.length_c   1.000
_cell.angle_alpha   90.00
_cell.angle_beta   90.00
_cell.angle_gamma   90.00
#
_symmetry.space_group_name_H-M   'P 1'
#
loop_
_entity.id
_entity.type
_entity.pdbx_description
1 polymer ?
#
loop_
_entity_poly.entity_id
_entity_poly.type
_entity_poly.pdbx_seq_one_letter_code
_entity_poly.pdbx_strand_id
1 'polypeptide(L)'
;MISCRVLAAAVGVLVALTVTPTAPALDCPNVPLEERLAQADVAFVGRVTDERPASVGSGVAYRFVVDQKVKGPIGREVEVSAPTRLVDAADEPILHDEALGVMAAVDGAQIVTRSCLLTDAGALLSTSDEPRGDAIKIVIGLVILALVLLYSVRRLRRRELPGRSSLDR
;
A
#
# COMPACT_ATOMS: atom_id res chain seq x y z
N MET A 1 72.63 -14.14 21.47
CA MET A 1 72.12 -13.34 20.33
C MET A 1 70.70 -13.80 20.06
N ILE A 2 69.73 -13.15 20.68
CA ILE A 2 68.28 -13.48 20.52
C ILE A 2 67.61 -12.19 20.08
N SER A 3 67.20 -12.17 18.81
CA SER A 3 66.44 -11.04 18.19
C SER A 3 64.99 -11.08 18.64
N CYS A 4 64.59 -10.09 19.41
CA CYS A 4 63.24 -9.86 19.84
C CYS A 4 62.47 -9.13 18.71
N ARG A 5 61.61 -9.81 17.95
CA ARG A 5 60.68 -9.22 16.99
C ARG A 5 59.42 -8.80 17.73
N VAL A 6 59.27 -7.50 17.88
CA VAL A 6 58.06 -6.87 18.40
C VAL A 6 57.00 -6.89 17.30
N LEU A 7 55.96 -7.69 17.47
CA LEU A 7 54.77 -7.69 16.65
C LEU A 7 53.85 -6.59 17.18
N ALA A 8 53.78 -5.46 16.46
CA ALA A 8 52.77 -4.43 16.73
C ALA A 8 51.41 -4.85 16.13
N ALA A 9 50.50 -5.27 17.01
CA ALA A 9 49.13 -5.53 16.63
C ALA A 9 48.36 -4.20 16.55
N ALA A 10 48.08 -3.74 15.34
CA ALA A 10 47.17 -2.62 15.10
C ALA A 10 45.74 -3.07 15.26
N VAL A 11 45.11 -2.75 16.39
CA VAL A 11 43.69 -2.93 16.65
C VAL A 11 42.94 -1.79 15.97
N GLY A 12 42.45 -2.04 14.76
CA GLY A 12 41.55 -1.14 14.06
C GLY A 12 40.15 -1.19 14.70
N VAL A 13 39.81 -0.17 15.48
CA VAL A 13 38.43 0.03 15.98
C VAL A 13 37.57 0.50 14.82
N LEU A 14 36.80 -0.39 14.24
CA LEU A 14 35.78 -0.06 13.25
C LEU A 14 34.59 0.54 14.00
N VAL A 15 34.54 1.86 14.11
CA VAL A 15 33.34 2.57 14.58
C VAL A 15 32.30 2.49 13.46
N ALA A 16 31.41 1.51 13.57
CA ALA A 16 30.22 1.46 12.74
C ALA A 16 29.30 2.61 13.16
N LEU A 17 29.34 3.69 12.39
CA LEU A 17 28.34 4.76 12.43
C LEU A 17 27.01 4.16 11.99
N THR A 18 26.20 3.69 12.95
CA THR A 18 24.79 3.37 12.72
C THR A 18 24.07 4.69 12.47
N VAL A 19 23.98 5.08 11.20
CA VAL A 19 23.04 6.10 10.78
C VAL A 19 21.65 5.49 10.97
N THR A 20 21.02 5.79 12.10
CA THR A 20 19.58 5.54 12.26
C THR A 20 18.87 6.41 11.23
N PRO A 21 18.15 5.84 10.26
CA PRO A 21 17.31 6.64 9.40
C PRO A 21 16.26 7.30 10.31
N THR A 22 16.40 8.61 10.54
CA THR A 22 15.33 9.40 11.11
C THR A 22 14.21 9.35 10.09
N ALA A 23 13.12 8.70 10.42
CA ALA A 23 11.93 8.69 9.57
C ALA A 23 11.59 10.16 9.25
N PRO A 24 11.46 10.53 7.96
CA PRO A 24 11.14 11.89 7.60
C PRO A 24 9.84 12.26 8.32
N ALA A 25 9.90 13.35 9.11
CA ALA A 25 8.71 13.93 9.68
C ALA A 25 7.81 14.30 8.50
N LEU A 26 6.70 13.57 8.34
CA LEU A 26 5.69 13.88 7.33
C LEU A 26 5.12 15.28 7.66
N ASP A 27 5.68 16.30 7.02
CA ASP A 27 5.21 17.67 7.12
C ASP A 27 3.94 17.83 6.27
N CYS A 28 2.88 18.25 6.91
CA CYS A 28 1.57 18.21 6.30
C CYS A 28 0.94 19.52 5.78
N PRO A 29 1.43 20.71 5.89
CA PRO A 29 0.71 21.81 5.28
C PRO A 29 1.06 21.92 3.79
N ASN A 30 0.13 21.69 2.90
CA ASN A 30 0.17 21.91 1.45
C ASN A 30 0.86 20.84 0.55
N VAL A 31 1.09 19.64 1.06
CA VAL A 31 1.59 18.53 0.22
C VAL A 31 0.40 17.82 -0.47
N PRO A 32 0.42 17.63 -1.79
CA PRO A 32 -0.61 16.87 -2.51
C PRO A 32 -0.79 15.46 -1.94
N LEU A 33 -2.00 14.91 -2.05
CA LEU A 33 -2.32 13.58 -1.52
C LEU A 33 -1.42 12.48 -2.09
N GLU A 34 -1.11 12.55 -3.38
CA GLU A 34 -0.22 11.60 -4.08
C GLU A 34 1.19 11.59 -3.47
N GLU A 35 1.73 12.77 -3.18
CA GLU A 35 3.05 12.89 -2.58
C GLU A 35 3.06 12.40 -1.13
N ARG A 36 2.01 12.70 -0.35
CA ARG A 36 1.83 12.14 1.00
C ARG A 36 1.73 10.62 0.98
N LEU A 37 0.99 10.06 0.02
CA LEU A 37 0.89 8.63 -0.18
C LEU A 37 2.23 8.01 -0.60
N ALA A 38 3.01 8.69 -1.44
CA ALA A 38 4.35 8.24 -1.82
C ALA A 38 5.30 8.18 -0.62
N GLN A 39 5.23 9.15 0.29
CA GLN A 39 6.08 9.25 1.48
C GLN A 39 5.62 8.34 2.64
N ALA A 40 4.34 7.96 2.70
CA ALA A 40 3.83 7.07 3.72
C ALA A 40 4.40 5.64 3.56
N ASP A 41 4.74 4.99 4.66
CA ASP A 41 5.13 3.56 4.66
C ASP A 41 3.92 2.65 4.60
N VAL A 42 2.80 3.11 5.19
CA VAL A 42 1.54 2.38 5.31
C VAL A 42 0.40 3.32 4.95
N ALA A 43 -0.55 2.82 4.15
CA ALA A 43 -1.79 3.51 3.86
C ALA A 43 -2.95 2.51 3.75
N PHE A 44 -4.09 2.87 4.32
CA PHE A 44 -5.27 2.01 4.33
C PHE A 44 -6.54 2.83 4.52
N VAL A 45 -7.67 2.23 4.16
CA VAL A 45 -8.99 2.69 4.57
C VAL A 45 -9.48 1.81 5.70
N GLY A 46 -9.95 2.41 6.77
CA GLY A 46 -10.42 1.69 7.94
C GLY A 46 -11.26 2.54 8.87
N ARG A 47 -11.80 1.91 9.91
CA ARG A 47 -12.65 2.54 10.92
C ARG A 47 -12.03 2.41 12.29
N VAL A 48 -12.13 3.47 13.09
CA VAL A 48 -11.71 3.46 14.48
C VAL A 48 -12.69 2.63 15.31
N THR A 49 -12.15 1.67 16.05
CA THR A 49 -12.94 0.84 16.97
C THR A 49 -12.61 1.08 18.43
N ASP A 50 -11.43 1.61 18.71
CA ASP A 50 -10.99 1.87 20.08
C ASP A 50 -10.00 3.05 20.13
N GLU A 51 -10.10 3.85 21.19
CA GLU A 51 -9.19 4.96 21.48
C GLU A 51 -8.70 4.81 22.92
N ARG A 52 -7.38 4.87 23.09
CA ARG A 52 -6.77 4.74 24.42
C ARG A 52 -5.49 5.58 24.53
N PRO A 53 -5.05 5.92 25.73
CA PRO A 53 -3.73 6.52 25.92
C PRO A 53 -2.65 5.65 25.31
N ALA A 54 -1.67 6.27 24.63
CA ALA A 54 -0.55 5.52 24.09
C ALA A 54 0.24 4.83 25.20
N SER A 55 0.63 3.58 24.99
CA SER A 55 1.41 2.80 25.96
C SER A 55 2.86 3.28 26.09
N VAL A 56 3.36 4.01 25.11
CA VAL A 56 4.71 4.56 25.07
C VAL A 56 4.64 6.03 24.63
N GLY A 57 5.23 6.93 25.41
CA GLY A 57 5.23 8.37 25.13
C GLY A 57 3.93 9.08 25.55
N SER A 58 3.82 10.33 25.10
CA SER A 58 2.59 11.14 25.24
C SER A 58 1.83 11.06 23.93
N GLY A 59 0.57 10.64 23.97
CA GLY A 59 -0.26 10.56 22.76
C GLY A 59 -1.46 9.65 22.94
N VAL A 60 -2.09 9.34 21.83
CA VAL A 60 -3.29 8.50 21.76
C VAL A 60 -3.03 7.36 20.80
N ALA A 61 -3.39 6.16 21.21
CA ALA A 61 -3.37 4.97 20.36
C ALA A 61 -4.79 4.67 19.90
N TYR A 62 -4.92 4.49 18.60
CA TYR A 62 -6.17 4.15 17.94
C TYR A 62 -6.08 2.73 17.38
N ARG A 63 -7.13 1.94 17.60
CA ARG A 63 -7.29 0.66 16.93
C ARG A 63 -8.21 0.83 15.74
N PHE A 64 -7.70 0.45 14.58
CA PHE A 64 -8.45 0.46 13.34
C PHE A 64 -8.78 -0.96 12.89
N VAL A 65 -9.99 -1.15 12.40
CA VAL A 65 -10.34 -2.29 11.54
C VAL A 65 -10.13 -1.84 10.10
N VAL A 66 -9.26 -2.54 9.38
CA VAL A 66 -8.87 -2.23 8.02
C VAL A 66 -9.89 -2.81 7.05
N ASP A 67 -10.61 -1.93 6.37
CA ASP A 67 -11.56 -2.30 5.32
C ASP A 67 -10.84 -2.55 3.98
N GLN A 68 -9.87 -1.69 3.64
CA GLN A 68 -9.07 -1.81 2.43
C GLN A 68 -7.63 -1.37 2.66
N LYS A 69 -6.70 -2.23 2.30
CA LYS A 69 -5.27 -1.92 2.28
C LYS A 69 -4.92 -1.20 0.98
N VAL A 70 -4.17 -0.10 1.09
CA VAL A 70 -3.68 0.70 -0.04
C VAL A 70 -2.17 0.53 -0.21
N LYS A 71 -1.39 0.60 0.89
CA LYS A 71 0.06 0.50 0.85
C LYS A 71 0.60 -0.18 2.13
N GLY A 72 1.70 -0.89 2.02
CA GLY A 72 2.46 -1.46 3.14
C GLY A 72 1.91 -2.78 3.70
N PRO A 73 2.66 -3.46 4.56
CA PRO A 73 2.30 -4.75 5.14
C PRO A 73 1.47 -4.55 6.42
N ILE A 74 0.14 -4.48 6.30
CA ILE A 74 -0.77 -4.38 7.45
C ILE A 74 -1.76 -5.53 7.49
N GLY A 75 -2.23 -5.86 8.71
CA GLY A 75 -3.26 -6.86 8.97
C GLY A 75 -4.68 -6.30 8.84
N ARG A 76 -5.66 -7.11 9.27
CA ARG A 76 -7.06 -6.68 9.35
C ARG A 76 -7.32 -5.70 10.47
N GLU A 77 -6.55 -5.77 11.53
CA GLU A 77 -6.55 -4.83 12.63
C GLU A 77 -5.16 -4.23 12.75
N VAL A 78 -5.10 -2.94 13.00
CA VAL A 78 -3.86 -2.20 13.15
C VAL A 78 -3.99 -1.19 14.28
N GLU A 79 -2.95 -1.10 15.10
CA GLU A 79 -2.83 -0.06 16.11
C GLU A 79 -1.95 1.06 15.58
N VAL A 80 -2.48 2.27 15.63
CA VAL A 80 -1.81 3.47 15.13
C VAL A 80 -1.70 4.47 16.27
N SER A 81 -0.51 4.95 16.53
CA SER A 81 -0.24 5.97 17.53
C SER A 81 -0.25 7.37 16.91
N ALA A 82 -0.80 8.34 17.62
CA ALA A 82 -0.77 9.74 17.24
C ALA A 82 -0.26 10.59 18.40
N PRO A 83 0.59 11.61 18.16
CA PRO A 83 1.11 12.48 19.21
C PRO A 83 0.03 13.35 19.86
N THR A 84 -1.03 13.62 19.13
CA THR A 84 -2.22 14.36 19.59
C THR A 84 -3.47 13.60 19.21
N ARG A 85 -4.61 13.99 19.78
CA ARG A 85 -5.89 13.43 19.36
C ARG A 85 -6.12 13.72 17.88
N LEU A 86 -6.56 12.70 17.16
CA LEU A 86 -6.85 12.83 15.75
C LEU A 86 -8.17 13.58 15.54
N VAL A 87 -8.16 14.50 14.59
CA VAL A 87 -9.32 15.27 14.16
C VAL A 87 -9.47 15.13 12.63
N ASP A 88 -10.68 15.31 12.16
CA ASP A 88 -11.00 15.34 10.74
C ASP A 88 -10.65 16.70 10.07
N ALA A 89 -11.06 16.90 8.84
CA ALA A 89 -10.83 18.14 8.09
C ALA A 89 -11.64 19.34 8.64
N ALA A 90 -12.66 19.10 9.46
CA ALA A 90 -13.47 20.12 10.13
C ALA A 90 -12.97 20.44 11.54
N ASP A 91 -11.82 19.88 11.95
CA ASP A 91 -11.25 19.98 13.28
C ASP A 91 -12.12 19.32 14.38
N GLU A 92 -12.98 18.38 13.97
CA GLU A 92 -13.80 17.58 14.86
C GLU A 92 -13.12 16.25 15.19
N PRO A 93 -13.30 15.71 16.40
CA PRO A 93 -12.77 14.39 16.75
C PRO A 93 -13.33 13.32 15.81
N ILE A 94 -12.44 12.44 15.31
CA ILE A 94 -12.87 11.34 14.44
C ILE A 94 -13.91 10.48 15.13
N LEU A 95 -14.98 10.16 14.41
CA LEU A 95 -16.07 9.35 14.92
C LEU A 95 -15.74 7.87 14.81
N HIS A 96 -16.21 7.07 15.77
CA HIS A 96 -16.20 5.63 15.65
C HIS A 96 -17.10 5.20 14.47
N ASP A 97 -16.69 4.14 13.77
CA ASP A 97 -17.39 3.57 12.61
C ASP A 97 -17.36 4.41 11.31
N GLU A 98 -16.80 5.60 11.31
CA GLU A 98 -16.56 6.34 10.07
C GLU A 98 -15.36 5.76 9.31
N ALA A 99 -15.53 5.55 7.99
CA ALA A 99 -14.46 5.06 7.13
C ALA A 99 -13.53 6.20 6.75
N LEU A 100 -12.29 6.12 7.21
CA LEU A 100 -11.24 7.12 6.98
C LEU A 100 -10.10 6.53 6.16
N GLY A 101 -9.52 7.36 5.30
CA GLY A 101 -8.24 7.10 4.67
C GLY A 101 -7.11 7.51 5.63
N VAL A 102 -6.27 6.57 5.99
CA VAL A 102 -5.16 6.77 6.93
C VAL A 102 -3.84 6.54 6.22
N MET A 103 -2.95 7.50 6.31
CA MET A 103 -1.55 7.37 5.91
C MET A 103 -0.68 7.44 7.17
N ALA A 104 0.32 6.60 7.25
CA ALA A 104 1.14 6.48 8.43
C ALA A 104 2.60 6.16 8.09
N ALA A 105 3.51 6.53 8.97
CA ALA A 105 4.90 6.12 8.94
C ALA A 105 5.15 5.00 9.95
N VAL A 106 6.14 4.17 9.66
CA VAL A 106 6.60 3.14 10.59
C VAL A 106 7.81 3.67 11.35
N ASP A 107 7.65 3.83 12.67
CA ASP A 107 8.73 4.21 13.58
C ASP A 107 9.07 3.03 14.51
N GLY A 108 10.12 2.31 14.16
CA GLY A 108 10.50 1.08 14.83
C GLY A 108 9.41 0.01 14.74
N ALA A 109 8.77 -0.31 15.87
CA ALA A 109 7.66 -1.27 15.94
C ALA A 109 6.29 -0.59 15.96
N GLN A 110 6.23 0.73 15.90
CA GLN A 110 4.99 1.51 15.99
C GLN A 110 4.61 2.09 14.62
N ILE A 111 3.32 2.13 14.36
CA ILE A 111 2.75 2.85 13.23
C ILE A 111 2.27 4.20 13.77
N VAL A 112 2.78 5.29 13.21
CA VAL A 112 2.52 6.65 13.70
C VAL A 112 1.83 7.46 12.63
N THR A 113 0.77 8.16 13.01
CA THR A 113 0.04 9.08 12.13
C THR A 113 -0.19 10.44 12.79
N ARG A 114 -0.75 11.38 12.03
CA ARG A 114 -1.18 12.71 12.47
C ARG A 114 -2.49 13.08 11.77
N SER A 115 -3.25 14.01 12.32
CA SER A 115 -4.52 14.45 11.72
C SER A 115 -4.40 14.85 10.26
N CYS A 116 -3.32 15.52 9.88
CA CYS A 116 -3.06 15.91 8.50
C CYS A 116 -2.76 14.75 7.53
N LEU A 117 -2.55 13.54 8.02
CA LEU A 117 -2.39 12.31 7.23
C LEU A 117 -3.68 11.52 7.12
N LEU A 118 -4.76 12.03 7.72
CA LEU A 118 -6.11 11.54 7.49
C LEU A 118 -6.68 12.17 6.24
N THR A 119 -7.51 11.43 5.54
CA THR A 119 -8.21 11.92 4.35
C THR A 119 -9.53 11.18 4.19
N ASP A 120 -10.37 11.65 3.30
CA ASP A 120 -11.55 10.91 2.90
C ASP A 120 -11.17 9.56 2.28
N ALA A 121 -11.92 8.51 2.63
CA ALA A 121 -11.68 7.16 2.15
C ALA A 121 -11.71 7.06 0.61
N GLY A 122 -12.66 7.77 -0.02
CA GLY A 122 -12.81 7.79 -1.48
C GLY A 122 -11.63 8.49 -2.15
N ALA A 123 -11.14 9.59 -1.57
CA ALA A 123 -9.98 10.31 -2.08
C ALA A 123 -8.72 9.43 -2.06
N LEU A 124 -8.45 8.75 -0.95
CA LEU A 124 -7.31 7.83 -0.84
C LEU A 124 -7.39 6.69 -1.86
N LEU A 125 -8.58 6.12 -2.03
CA LEU A 125 -8.80 5.03 -2.96
C LEU A 125 -8.66 5.45 -4.42
N SER A 126 -9.05 6.67 -4.77
CA SER A 126 -8.91 7.20 -6.13
C SER A 126 -7.46 7.52 -6.50
N THR A 127 -6.63 7.85 -5.50
CA THR A 127 -5.20 8.17 -5.69
C THR A 127 -4.33 6.92 -5.75
N SER A 128 -4.82 5.78 -5.25
CA SER A 128 -4.06 4.53 -5.28
C SER A 128 -4.01 3.98 -6.70
N ASP A 129 -2.81 3.89 -7.28
CA ASP A 129 -2.54 3.30 -8.61
C ASP A 129 -2.67 1.76 -8.63
N GLU A 130 -3.20 1.14 -7.59
CA GLU A 130 -3.37 -0.30 -7.59
C GLU A 130 -4.40 -0.68 -8.67
N PRO A 131 -3.99 -1.41 -9.73
CA PRO A 131 -4.90 -1.76 -10.82
C PRO A 131 -5.96 -2.71 -10.28
N ARG A 132 -7.05 -2.13 -9.80
CA ARG A 132 -8.19 -2.86 -9.24
C ARG A 132 -8.83 -3.73 -10.30
N GLY A 133 -8.28 -4.90 -10.52
CA GLY A 133 -8.95 -5.94 -11.30
C GLY A 133 -9.38 -5.57 -12.73
N ASP A 134 -9.25 -4.31 -13.16
CA ASP A 134 -9.67 -3.88 -14.50
C ASP A 134 -8.81 -4.52 -15.59
N ALA A 135 -7.52 -4.73 -15.33
CA ALA A 135 -6.67 -5.50 -16.22
C ALA A 135 -7.19 -6.94 -16.40
N ILE A 136 -7.69 -7.56 -15.33
CA ILE A 136 -8.27 -8.91 -15.36
C ILE A 136 -9.56 -8.89 -16.19
N LYS A 137 -10.41 -7.89 -16.02
CA LYS A 137 -11.66 -7.76 -16.81
C LYS A 137 -11.37 -7.57 -18.28
N ILE A 138 -10.37 -6.76 -18.63
CA ILE A 138 -9.94 -6.55 -20.02
C ILE A 138 -9.40 -7.87 -20.62
N VAL A 139 -8.55 -8.60 -19.88
CA VAL A 139 -8.02 -9.89 -20.33
C VAL A 139 -9.15 -10.91 -20.55
N ILE A 140 -10.09 -11.03 -19.62
CA ILE A 140 -11.24 -11.91 -19.75
C ILE A 140 -12.08 -11.52 -20.97
N GLY A 141 -12.34 -10.23 -21.17
CA GLY A 141 -13.07 -9.71 -22.33
C GLY A 141 -12.39 -10.05 -23.66
N LEU A 142 -11.06 -9.90 -23.74
CA LEU A 142 -10.29 -10.26 -24.92
C LEU A 142 -10.29 -11.77 -25.20
N VAL A 143 -10.22 -12.60 -24.17
CA VAL A 143 -10.28 -14.07 -24.31
C VAL A 143 -11.66 -14.48 -24.84
N ILE A 144 -12.74 -13.94 -24.30
CA ILE A 144 -14.11 -14.23 -24.78
C ILE A 144 -14.25 -13.80 -26.25
N LEU A 145 -13.79 -12.59 -26.59
CA LEU A 145 -13.83 -12.08 -27.96
C LEU A 145 -13.06 -13.00 -28.93
N ALA A 146 -11.86 -13.42 -28.56
CA ALA A 146 -11.05 -14.36 -29.36
C ALA A 146 -11.74 -15.70 -29.58
N LEU A 147 -12.38 -16.26 -28.56
CA LEU A 147 -13.12 -17.50 -28.65
C LEU A 147 -14.34 -17.38 -29.60
N VAL A 148 -15.07 -16.27 -29.51
CA VAL A 148 -16.23 -15.99 -30.39
C VAL A 148 -15.76 -15.85 -31.86
N LEU A 149 -14.65 -15.15 -32.10
CA LEU A 149 -14.08 -15.01 -33.43
C LEU A 149 -13.62 -16.35 -33.98
N LEU A 150 -12.89 -17.14 -33.21
CA LEU A 150 -12.45 -18.49 -33.62
C LEU A 150 -13.64 -19.40 -33.93
N TYR A 151 -14.67 -19.37 -33.11
CA TYR A 151 -15.89 -20.14 -33.37
C TYR A 151 -16.58 -19.70 -34.68
N SER A 152 -16.70 -18.39 -34.88
CA SER A 152 -17.31 -17.82 -36.11
C SER A 152 -16.54 -18.20 -37.36
N VAL A 153 -15.22 -18.09 -37.35
CA VAL A 153 -14.36 -18.51 -38.49
C VAL A 153 -14.47 -20.01 -38.76
N ARG A 154 -14.47 -20.86 -37.73
CA ARG A 154 -14.66 -22.29 -37.87
C ARG A 154 -16.02 -22.63 -38.48
N ARG A 155 -17.09 -21.92 -38.07
CA ARG A 155 -18.44 -22.11 -38.58
C ARG A 155 -18.53 -21.72 -40.06
N LEU A 156 -17.91 -20.63 -40.48
CA LEU A 156 -17.87 -20.18 -41.89
C LEU A 156 -17.13 -21.19 -42.74
N ARG A 157 -15.94 -21.65 -42.35
CA ARG A 157 -15.17 -22.66 -43.08
C ARG A 157 -15.92 -24.00 -43.25
N ARG A 158 -16.77 -24.39 -42.28
CA ARG A 158 -17.58 -25.61 -42.41
C ARG A 158 -18.75 -25.42 -43.38
N ARG A 159 -19.18 -24.21 -43.69
CA ARG A 159 -20.25 -23.94 -44.65
C ARG A 159 -19.76 -23.88 -46.09
N GLU A 160 -18.45 -23.64 -46.33
CA GLU A 160 -17.86 -23.58 -47.66
C GLU A 160 -17.48 -24.95 -48.22
N LEU A 161 -17.71 -26.06 -47.52
CA LEU A 161 -17.31 -27.39 -47.90
C LEU A 161 -18.45 -28.35 -48.41
N PRO A 162 -19.69 -27.96 -48.73
CA PRO A 162 -20.60 -28.81 -49.43
C PRO A 162 -20.74 -28.38 -50.88
N GLY A 163 -19.84 -28.76 -51.78
CA GLY A 163 -20.03 -28.42 -53.23
C GLY A 163 -18.97 -28.88 -54.19
N ARG A 164 -18.11 -29.82 -53.82
CA ARG A 164 -17.07 -30.29 -54.75
C ARG A 164 -17.11 -31.78 -55.05
N SER A 165 -18.32 -32.32 -55.24
CA SER A 165 -18.42 -33.71 -55.66
C SER A 165 -19.66 -33.97 -56.50
N SER A 166 -19.81 -33.28 -57.66
CA SER A 166 -20.71 -33.75 -58.70
C SER A 166 -20.39 -33.16 -60.07
N LEU A 167 -19.12 -33.27 -60.52
CA LEU A 167 -18.76 -33.03 -61.93
C LEU A 167 -17.66 -34.03 -62.32
N ASP A 168 -18.01 -35.31 -62.27
CA ASP A 168 -17.34 -36.36 -63.01
C ASP A 168 -18.33 -37.49 -63.24
N ARG A 169 -19.09 -37.33 -64.34
CA ARG A 169 -19.74 -38.42 -65.04
C ARG A 169 -20.06 -37.97 -66.45
#